data_c9607dc340619916b6c7decf1a0c7025
#
_entry.id   c9607dc340619916b6c7decf1a0c7025
#
_cell.length_a   1.000
_cell.length_b   1.000
_cell.length_c   1.000
_cell.angle_alpha   90.00
_cell.angle_beta   90.00
_cell.angle_gamma   90.00
#
_symmetry.space_group_name_H-M   'P 1'
#
loop_
_entity.id
_entity.type
_entity.pdbx_description
1 polymer ?
#
loop_
_entity_poly.entity_id
_entity_poly.type
_entity_poly.pdbx_seq_one_letter_code
_entity_poly.pdbx_strand_id
1 'polypeptide(L)'
;MSEVLINVTRGPVVESMHRGDAVAVDNKGKILYQIGDPYKVTYLRSSAKPLQTINVFLSGAVDKYKFDDSEISIMCASHYCEDFHLKVIDSMLEKLGLNLNNLDCGSIYSISPKHYERQLKENHVLTQAN
;
A
#
# COMPACT_ATOMS: atom_id res chain seq x y z
N MET A 1 -14.64 1.97 -22.82
CA MET A 1 -15.58 2.05 -21.66
C MET A 1 -15.28 0.86 -20.76
N SER A 2 -15.22 1.05 -19.43
CA SER A 2 -14.93 -0.06 -18.51
C SER A 2 -16.01 -1.13 -18.54
N GLU A 3 -15.61 -2.41 -18.51
CA GLU A 3 -16.50 -3.56 -18.55
C GLU A 3 -17.02 -3.94 -17.17
N VAL A 4 -18.16 -4.64 -17.11
CA VAL A 4 -18.68 -5.18 -15.84
C VAL A 4 -17.82 -6.38 -15.44
N LEU A 5 -17.11 -6.25 -14.33
CA LEU A 5 -16.25 -7.33 -13.79
C LEU A 5 -16.98 -8.16 -12.75
N ILE A 6 -17.84 -7.55 -11.94
CA ILE A 6 -18.54 -8.20 -10.83
C ILE A 6 -19.98 -7.68 -10.76
N ASN A 7 -20.92 -8.59 -10.60
CA ASN A 7 -22.28 -8.31 -10.19
C ASN A 7 -22.47 -8.77 -8.73
N VAL A 8 -22.95 -7.86 -7.89
CA VAL A 8 -23.40 -8.20 -6.53
C VAL A 8 -24.91 -8.42 -6.60
N THR A 9 -25.36 -9.57 -6.14
CA THR A 9 -26.77 -9.94 -6.23
C THR A 9 -27.42 -10.07 -4.84
N ARG A 10 -28.69 -9.71 -4.80
CA ARG A 10 -29.58 -10.03 -3.66
C ARG A 10 -30.65 -11.00 -4.16
N GLY A 11 -30.45 -12.30 -3.84
CA GLY A 11 -31.24 -13.36 -4.48
C GLY A 11 -31.03 -13.34 -6.00
N PRO A 12 -32.11 -13.34 -6.82
CA PRO A 12 -31.99 -13.32 -8.29
C PRO A 12 -31.76 -11.92 -8.88
N VAL A 13 -31.78 -10.87 -8.07
CA VAL A 13 -31.70 -9.47 -8.54
C VAL A 13 -30.26 -8.95 -8.41
N VAL A 14 -29.75 -8.30 -9.47
CA VAL A 14 -28.48 -7.57 -9.40
C VAL A 14 -28.70 -6.29 -8.61
N GLU A 15 -28.03 -6.17 -7.45
CA GLU A 15 -28.11 -5.03 -6.55
C GLU A 15 -27.10 -3.94 -6.94
N SER A 16 -25.87 -4.36 -7.31
CA SER A 16 -24.86 -3.43 -7.80
C SER A 16 -23.92 -4.09 -8.82
N MET A 17 -23.28 -3.26 -9.65
CA MET A 17 -22.32 -3.69 -10.65
C MET A 17 -21.01 -2.94 -10.44
N HIS A 18 -19.89 -3.68 -10.41
CA HIS A 18 -18.56 -3.11 -10.37
C HIS A 18 -17.92 -3.21 -11.75
N ARG A 19 -17.54 -2.06 -12.28
CA ARG A 19 -16.88 -1.96 -13.58
C ARG A 19 -15.39 -1.71 -13.40
N GLY A 20 -14.60 -2.24 -14.31
CA GLY A 20 -13.15 -2.06 -14.26
C GLY A 20 -12.51 -2.32 -15.62
N ASP A 21 -11.21 -2.14 -15.64
CA ASP A 21 -10.35 -2.38 -16.76
C ASP A 21 -9.17 -3.23 -16.28
N ALA A 22 -8.74 -4.18 -17.09
CA ALA A 22 -7.59 -5.03 -16.81
C ALA A 22 -6.76 -5.22 -18.07
N VAL A 23 -5.44 -5.24 -17.92
CA VAL A 23 -4.52 -5.52 -19.03
C VAL A 23 -3.36 -6.38 -18.52
N ALA A 24 -2.99 -7.38 -19.33
CA ALA A 24 -1.75 -8.11 -19.18
C ALA A 24 -0.86 -7.85 -20.40
N VAL A 25 0.41 -7.54 -20.14
CA VAL A 25 1.40 -7.25 -21.17
C VAL A 25 2.61 -8.17 -21.03
N ASP A 26 3.33 -8.41 -22.11
CA ASP A 26 4.61 -9.06 -22.07
C ASP A 26 5.74 -8.07 -21.66
N ASN A 27 6.97 -8.56 -21.60
CA ASN A 27 8.15 -7.75 -21.25
C ASN A 27 8.54 -6.69 -22.31
N LYS A 28 7.85 -6.67 -23.45
CA LYS A 28 8.02 -5.67 -24.53
C LYS A 28 6.85 -4.70 -24.60
N GLY A 29 5.89 -4.80 -23.68
CA GLY A 29 4.69 -3.96 -23.63
C GLY A 29 3.59 -4.39 -24.61
N LYS A 30 3.70 -5.56 -25.26
CA LYS A 30 2.65 -6.09 -26.13
C LYS A 30 1.49 -6.59 -25.28
N ILE A 31 0.28 -6.16 -25.58
CA ILE A 31 -0.91 -6.62 -24.89
C ILE A 31 -1.15 -8.10 -25.22
N LEU A 32 -1.20 -8.93 -24.18
CA LEU A 32 -1.53 -10.36 -24.25
C LEU A 32 -3.00 -10.61 -23.94
N TYR A 33 -3.57 -9.80 -23.02
CA TYR A 33 -4.96 -9.90 -22.61
C TYR A 33 -5.47 -8.55 -22.15
N GLN A 34 -6.75 -8.26 -22.39
CA GLN A 34 -7.40 -7.05 -21.93
C GLN A 34 -8.88 -7.26 -21.62
N ILE A 35 -9.40 -6.51 -20.66
CA ILE A 35 -10.82 -6.29 -20.42
C ILE A 35 -11.00 -4.77 -20.29
N GLY A 36 -11.97 -4.20 -20.99
CA GLY A 36 -12.20 -2.76 -21.02
C GLY A 36 -11.15 -2.01 -21.81
N ASP A 37 -10.71 -0.85 -21.28
CA ASP A 37 -9.76 0.04 -21.95
C ASP A 37 -8.35 -0.13 -21.39
N PRO A 38 -7.42 -0.76 -22.15
CA PRO A 38 -6.04 -0.96 -21.68
C PRO A 38 -5.21 0.32 -21.63
N TYR A 39 -5.66 1.41 -22.26
CA TYR A 39 -4.98 2.69 -22.31
C TYR A 39 -5.60 3.75 -21.38
N LYS A 40 -6.51 3.33 -20.50
CA LYS A 40 -7.16 4.22 -19.56
C LYS A 40 -6.16 4.90 -18.63
N VAL A 41 -6.16 6.22 -18.65
CA VAL A 41 -5.34 7.02 -17.74
C VAL A 41 -5.94 6.98 -16.33
N THR A 42 -5.12 6.60 -15.36
CA THR A 42 -5.51 6.52 -13.95
C THR A 42 -4.32 6.77 -13.03
N TYR A 43 -4.60 7.10 -11.77
CA TYR A 43 -3.57 7.20 -10.74
C TYR A 43 -3.32 5.84 -10.11
N LEU A 44 -2.06 5.40 -10.10
CA LEU A 44 -1.67 4.13 -9.46
C LEU A 44 -1.89 4.13 -7.95
N ARG A 45 -1.75 5.29 -7.29
CA ARG A 45 -1.87 5.44 -5.85
C ARG A 45 -0.99 4.40 -5.12
N SER A 46 -1.51 3.77 -4.07
CA SER A 46 -0.74 2.79 -3.28
C SER A 46 -0.35 1.53 -4.04
N SER A 47 -0.98 1.22 -5.17
CA SER A 47 -0.57 0.09 -6.01
C SER A 47 0.79 0.30 -6.71
N ALA A 48 1.31 1.54 -6.71
CA ALA A 48 2.66 1.83 -7.20
C ALA A 48 3.77 1.40 -6.23
N LYS A 49 3.46 1.18 -4.94
CA LYS A 49 4.49 0.94 -3.91
C LYS A 49 5.40 -0.27 -4.18
N PRO A 50 4.90 -1.44 -4.63
CA PRO A 50 5.78 -2.53 -5.01
C PRO A 50 6.77 -2.15 -6.12
N LEU A 51 6.33 -1.36 -7.11
CA LEU A 51 7.21 -0.85 -8.17
C LEU A 51 8.25 0.14 -7.65
N GLN A 52 7.86 1.00 -6.70
CA GLN A 52 8.78 1.93 -6.04
C GLN A 52 9.82 1.17 -5.20
N THR A 53 9.41 0.09 -4.52
CA THR A 53 10.29 -0.75 -3.71
C THR A 53 11.38 -1.44 -4.55
N ILE A 54 11.13 -1.73 -5.84
CA ILE A 54 12.16 -2.25 -6.75
C ILE A 54 13.39 -1.34 -6.79
N ASN A 55 13.20 -0.01 -6.72
CA ASN A 55 14.33 0.92 -6.72
C ASN A 55 15.19 0.78 -5.44
N VAL A 56 14.60 0.39 -4.32
CA VAL A 56 15.35 0.13 -3.08
C VAL A 56 16.27 -1.09 -3.25
N PHE A 57 15.80 -2.14 -3.94
CA PHE A 57 16.63 -3.29 -4.31
C PHE A 57 17.74 -2.90 -5.28
N LEU A 58 17.39 -2.20 -6.36
CA LEU A 58 18.36 -1.81 -7.40
C LEU A 58 19.45 -0.87 -6.89
N SER A 59 19.16 -0.07 -5.86
CA SER A 59 20.15 0.79 -5.20
C SER A 59 21.12 0.03 -4.29
N GLY A 60 20.87 -1.25 -3.99
CA GLY A 60 21.63 -2.05 -3.02
C GLY A 60 21.31 -1.72 -1.56
N ALA A 61 20.29 -0.88 -1.30
CA ALA A 61 19.94 -0.46 0.06
C ALA A 61 19.46 -1.64 0.92
N VAL A 62 18.75 -2.61 0.33
CA VAL A 62 18.28 -3.80 1.05
C VAL A 62 19.46 -4.53 1.71
N ASP A 63 20.51 -4.81 0.94
CA ASP A 63 21.70 -5.51 1.44
C ASP A 63 22.53 -4.63 2.39
N LYS A 64 22.69 -3.35 2.04
CA LYS A 64 23.49 -2.40 2.83
C LYS A 64 22.94 -2.22 4.24
N TYR A 65 21.62 -2.06 4.36
CA TYR A 65 20.95 -1.80 5.65
C TYR A 65 20.38 -3.09 6.26
N LYS A 66 20.52 -4.23 5.58
CA LYS A 66 20.04 -5.55 6.03
C LYS A 66 18.54 -5.53 6.35
N PHE A 67 17.75 -4.98 5.44
CA PHE A 67 16.30 -5.00 5.60
C PHE A 67 15.77 -6.42 5.53
N ASP A 68 14.90 -6.77 6.47
CA ASP A 68 14.22 -8.06 6.51
C ASP A 68 12.92 -8.07 5.70
N ASP A 69 12.28 -9.24 5.60
CA ASP A 69 11.06 -9.44 4.82
C ASP A 69 9.89 -8.57 5.33
N SER A 70 9.81 -8.29 6.64
CA SER A 70 8.77 -7.44 7.21
C SER A 70 8.97 -5.98 6.81
N GLU A 71 10.20 -5.51 6.80
CA GLU A 71 10.58 -4.17 6.38
C GLU A 71 10.37 -3.97 4.87
N ILE A 72 10.74 -4.96 4.06
CA ILE A 72 10.46 -4.96 2.62
C ILE A 72 8.95 -4.97 2.37
N SER A 73 8.21 -5.77 3.13
CA SER A 73 6.76 -5.89 3.02
C SER A 73 6.05 -4.56 3.28
N ILE A 74 6.47 -3.82 4.32
CA ILE A 74 5.85 -2.52 4.64
C ILE A 74 6.17 -1.46 3.59
N MET A 75 7.33 -1.52 2.92
CA MET A 75 7.65 -0.65 1.79
C MET A 75 6.67 -0.83 0.62
N CYS A 76 6.14 -2.03 0.45
CA CYS A 76 5.20 -2.38 -0.63
C CYS A 76 3.74 -2.07 -0.29
N ALA A 77 3.40 -1.68 0.93
CA ALA A 77 2.03 -1.59 1.41
C ALA A 77 1.67 -0.23 2.01
N SER A 78 0.37 -0.01 2.16
CA SER A 78 -0.17 0.98 3.09
C SER A 78 -0.53 0.25 4.38
N HIS A 79 -0.24 0.82 5.53
CA HIS A 79 -0.50 0.21 6.82
C HIS A 79 -1.56 0.95 7.63
N TYR A 80 -2.08 0.31 8.67
CA TYR A 80 -3.16 0.80 9.51
C TYR A 80 -2.65 1.40 10.83
N CYS A 81 -1.36 1.70 10.93
CA CYS A 81 -0.71 2.26 12.13
C CYS A 81 -0.93 1.39 13.39
N GLU A 82 -0.98 0.07 13.22
CA GLU A 82 -1.02 -0.86 14.35
C GLU A 82 0.39 -1.04 14.92
N ASP A 83 0.50 -1.45 16.19
CA ASP A 83 1.79 -1.51 16.91
C ASP A 83 2.89 -2.27 16.16
N PHE A 84 2.53 -3.35 15.48
CA PHE A 84 3.51 -4.12 14.72
C PHE A 84 4.01 -3.37 13.48
N HIS A 85 3.17 -2.56 12.83
CA HIS A 85 3.61 -1.69 11.74
C HIS A 85 4.60 -0.63 12.23
N LEU A 86 4.28 0.02 13.36
CA LEU A 86 5.12 1.07 13.94
C LEU A 86 6.48 0.51 14.34
N LYS A 87 6.53 -0.69 14.94
CA LYS A 87 7.79 -1.37 15.28
C LYS A 87 8.67 -1.65 14.07
N VAL A 88 8.07 -2.01 12.92
CA VAL A 88 8.82 -2.22 11.68
C VAL A 88 9.38 -0.90 11.16
N ILE A 89 8.62 0.19 11.21
CA ILE A 89 9.08 1.53 10.81
C ILE A 89 10.23 1.99 11.72
N ASP A 90 10.10 1.81 13.04
CA ASP A 90 11.16 2.16 14.00
C ASP A 90 12.44 1.39 13.72
N SER A 91 12.35 0.07 13.45
CA SER A 91 13.49 -0.77 13.07
C SER A 91 14.18 -0.25 11.79
N MET A 92 13.41 0.13 10.78
CA MET A 92 13.95 0.70 9.54
C MET A 92 14.67 2.02 9.80
N LEU A 93 14.08 2.92 10.58
CA LEU A 93 14.69 4.21 10.92
C LEU A 93 16.00 4.02 11.70
N GLU A 94 16.03 3.09 12.66
CA GLU A 94 17.24 2.74 13.40
C GLU A 94 18.36 2.25 12.46
N LYS A 95 18.07 1.31 11.56
CA LYS A 95 19.03 0.80 10.58
C LYS A 95 19.57 1.89 9.66
N LEU A 96 18.76 2.87 9.33
CA LEU A 96 19.13 4.02 8.50
C LEU A 96 19.89 5.10 9.28
N GLY A 97 19.94 5.06 10.61
CA GLY A 97 20.46 6.13 11.46
C GLY A 97 19.59 7.39 11.43
N LEU A 98 18.28 7.21 11.20
CA LEU A 98 17.27 8.25 11.12
C LEU A 98 16.33 8.19 12.32
N ASN A 99 15.42 9.16 12.41
CA ASN A 99 14.38 9.21 13.41
C ASN A 99 13.06 9.75 12.82
N LEU A 100 12.00 9.78 13.60
CA LEU A 100 10.67 10.19 13.16
C LEU A 100 10.61 11.58 12.52
N ASN A 101 11.49 12.51 12.92
CA ASN A 101 11.52 13.86 12.33
C ASN A 101 12.07 13.89 10.89
N ASN A 102 12.64 12.78 10.42
CA ASN A 102 13.08 12.64 9.03
C ASN A 102 11.97 12.17 8.10
N LEU A 103 10.81 11.78 8.64
CA LEU A 103 9.63 11.47 7.85
C LEU A 103 8.90 12.76 7.48
N ASP A 104 8.58 12.93 6.22
CA ASP A 104 7.85 14.11 5.70
C ASP A 104 6.40 13.71 5.33
N CYS A 105 5.72 13.09 6.27
CA CYS A 105 4.32 12.70 6.16
C CYS A 105 3.52 13.21 7.35
N GLY A 106 2.23 13.45 7.15
CA GLY A 106 1.33 13.80 8.27
C GLY A 106 1.05 12.58 9.14
N SER A 107 0.70 12.83 10.40
CA SER A 107 0.21 11.79 11.31
C SER A 107 -1.31 11.63 11.21
N ILE A 108 -1.79 10.40 11.36
CA ILE A 108 -3.22 10.07 11.30
C ILE A 108 -3.54 8.96 12.31
N TYR A 109 -4.73 9.00 12.87
CA TYR A 109 -5.23 7.88 13.67
C TYR A 109 -5.38 6.62 12.80
N SER A 110 -5.22 5.46 13.44
CA SER A 110 -5.41 4.18 12.78
C SER A 110 -6.79 4.07 12.12
N ILE A 111 -6.84 3.53 10.90
CA ILE A 111 -8.10 3.21 10.22
C ILE A 111 -8.65 1.84 10.61
N SER A 112 -7.94 1.07 11.45
CA SER A 112 -8.46 -0.13 12.13
C SER A 112 -9.36 0.30 13.28
N PRO A 113 -10.67 0.01 13.27
CA PRO A 113 -11.60 0.51 14.29
C PRO A 113 -11.17 0.17 15.72
N LYS A 114 -10.74 -1.07 15.95
CA LYS A 114 -10.27 -1.52 17.26
C LYS A 114 -9.05 -0.75 17.74
N HIS A 115 -8.10 -0.50 16.85
CA HIS A 115 -6.88 0.23 17.20
C HIS A 115 -7.16 1.72 17.42
N TYR A 116 -8.01 2.32 16.59
CA TYR A 116 -8.49 3.69 16.75
C TYR A 116 -9.14 3.92 18.11
N GLU A 117 -10.07 3.05 18.52
CA GLU A 117 -10.69 3.14 19.83
C GLU A 117 -9.67 3.06 20.97
N ARG A 118 -8.65 2.20 20.84
CA ARG A 118 -7.58 2.10 21.81
C ARG A 118 -6.76 3.39 21.86
N GLN A 119 -6.35 3.93 20.73
CA GLN A 119 -5.60 5.19 20.65
C GLN A 119 -6.35 6.34 21.31
N LEU A 120 -7.67 6.43 21.14
CA LEU A 120 -8.48 7.45 21.82
C LEU A 120 -8.55 7.25 23.33
N LYS A 121 -8.75 6.00 23.80
CA LYS A 121 -8.84 5.69 25.24
C LYS A 121 -7.52 5.94 25.98
N GLU A 122 -6.40 5.70 25.33
CA GLU A 122 -5.06 5.84 25.90
C GLU A 122 -4.47 7.24 25.69
N ASN A 123 -5.22 8.18 25.08
CA ASN A 123 -4.72 9.50 24.68
C ASN A 123 -3.39 9.41 23.90
N HIS A 124 -3.32 8.47 22.95
CA HIS A 124 -2.12 8.20 22.18
C HIS A 124 -1.62 9.44 21.46
N VAL A 125 -0.35 9.77 21.66
CA VAL A 125 0.31 10.88 20.96
C VAL A 125 0.71 10.38 19.57
N LEU A 126 0.09 10.94 18.53
CA LEU A 126 0.41 10.61 17.15
C LEU A 126 1.81 11.11 16.78
N THR A 127 2.50 10.29 16.02
CA THR A 127 3.81 10.61 15.41
C THR A 127 3.74 10.52 13.90
N GLN A 128 4.80 10.88 13.21
CA GLN A 128 4.86 10.77 11.74
C GLN A 128 4.94 9.31 11.25
N ALA A 129 5.13 8.34 12.14
CA ALA A 129 5.00 6.91 11.82
C ALA A 129 3.53 6.42 11.81
N ASN A 130 2.61 7.22 12.38
CA ASN A 130 1.18 6.90 12.41
C ASN A 130 0.47 7.20 11.11
#